data_3862f11ae7422699924ab1a02105f372
#
_entry.id   3862f11ae7422699924ab1a02105f372
#
_cell.length_a   1.000
_cell.length_b   1.000
_cell.length_c   1.000
_cell.angle_alpha   90.00
_cell.angle_beta   90.00
_cell.angle_gamma   90.00
#
_symmetry.space_group_name_H-M   'P 1'
#
loop_
_entity.id
_entity.type
_entity.pdbx_description
1 polymer ?
#
loop_
_entity_poly.entity_id
_entity_poly.type
_entity_poly.pdbx_seq_one_letter_code
_entity_poly.pdbx_strand_id
1 'polypeptide(L)'
;MRSKPSPDLILAASFTSFERLWDAYKAQLEHWAERAAYWSNCGELAQEDLDPLPYLSILTSDCVERGLDIAWGGARFNYHSTCAIGIPNVADSLAAAAEGEIRFRRT
;
A
#
# COMPACT_ATOMS: atom_id res chain seq x y z
N MET A 1 12.22 1.77 -16.63
CA MET A 1 10.75 1.70 -16.61
C MET A 1 10.21 3.11 -16.32
N ARG A 2 9.48 3.74 -17.26
CA ARG A 2 8.91 5.08 -17.02
C ARG A 2 7.77 4.92 -16.03
N SER A 3 7.89 5.50 -14.84
CA SER A 3 6.78 5.57 -13.89
C SER A 3 5.60 6.31 -14.51
N LYS A 4 4.40 5.71 -14.46
CA LYS A 4 3.17 6.46 -14.77
C LYS A 4 3.13 7.72 -13.91
N PRO A 5 2.83 8.91 -14.49
CA PRO A 5 2.65 10.10 -13.67
C PRO A 5 1.56 9.87 -12.63
N SER A 6 1.76 10.44 -11.44
CA SER A 6 0.70 10.46 -10.42
C SER A 6 -0.55 11.13 -11.01
N PRO A 7 -1.76 10.61 -10.76
CA PRO A 7 -2.98 11.36 -11.05
C PRO A 7 -2.90 12.72 -10.36
N ASP A 8 -3.33 13.78 -11.06
CA ASP A 8 -3.28 15.13 -10.51
C ASP A 8 -3.98 15.18 -9.15
N LEU A 9 -3.30 15.75 -8.16
CA LEU A 9 -3.80 15.89 -6.81
C LEU A 9 -4.87 17.00 -6.82
N ILE A 10 -6.11 16.63 -7.09
CA ILE A 10 -7.24 17.56 -7.08
C ILE A 10 -7.62 17.79 -5.62
N LEU A 11 -7.58 19.05 -5.17
CA LEU A 11 -8.02 19.42 -3.82
C LEU A 11 -9.48 19.02 -3.61
N ALA A 12 -9.80 18.46 -2.45
CA ALA A 12 -11.17 18.04 -2.11
C ALA A 12 -12.22 19.14 -2.35
N ALA A 13 -11.85 20.41 -2.19
CA ALA A 13 -12.68 21.57 -2.46
C ALA A 13 -13.06 21.80 -3.94
N SER A 14 -12.44 21.06 -4.89
CA SER A 14 -12.72 21.19 -6.32
C SER A 14 -13.76 20.19 -6.84
N PHE A 15 -14.18 19.22 -6.02
CA PHE A 15 -15.20 18.26 -6.42
C PHE A 15 -16.59 18.87 -6.37
N THR A 16 -17.40 18.55 -7.38
CA THR A 16 -18.79 19.04 -7.53
C THR A 16 -19.82 17.98 -7.17
N SER A 17 -19.42 16.72 -7.03
CA SER A 17 -20.28 15.62 -6.62
C SER A 17 -19.49 14.51 -5.91
N PHE A 18 -20.19 13.67 -5.17
CA PHE A 18 -19.64 12.51 -4.49
C PHE A 18 -19.04 11.50 -5.49
N GLU A 19 -19.70 11.25 -6.62
CA GLU A 19 -19.23 10.29 -7.62
C GLU A 19 -17.86 10.68 -8.17
N ARG A 20 -17.64 11.97 -8.44
CA ARG A 20 -16.34 12.47 -8.87
C ARG A 20 -15.26 12.33 -7.80
N LEU A 21 -15.60 12.57 -6.55
CA LEU A 21 -14.69 12.33 -5.42
C LEU A 21 -14.33 10.85 -5.32
N TRP A 22 -15.36 9.99 -5.41
CA TRP A 22 -15.18 8.54 -5.33
C TRP A 22 -14.29 7.98 -6.46
N ASP A 23 -14.50 8.42 -7.69
CA ASP A 23 -13.68 8.00 -8.83
C ASP A 23 -12.23 8.49 -8.70
N ALA A 24 -12.02 9.70 -8.24
CA ALA A 24 -10.69 10.23 -7.98
C ALA A 24 -10.00 9.46 -6.83
N TYR A 25 -10.72 9.12 -5.76
CA TYR A 25 -10.20 8.32 -4.67
C TYR A 25 -9.76 6.93 -5.15
N LYS A 26 -10.60 6.23 -5.92
CA LYS A 26 -10.24 4.93 -6.49
C LYS A 26 -8.98 4.99 -7.35
N ALA A 27 -8.89 5.97 -8.24
CA ALA A 27 -7.74 6.16 -9.10
C ALA A 27 -6.44 6.41 -8.31
N GLN A 28 -6.52 7.20 -7.24
CA GLN A 28 -5.38 7.43 -6.34
C GLN A 28 -5.02 6.15 -5.58
N LEU A 29 -5.99 5.43 -5.07
CA LEU A 29 -5.76 4.18 -4.33
C LEU A 29 -5.05 3.14 -5.21
N GLU A 30 -5.53 2.93 -6.43
CA GLU A 30 -4.93 2.01 -7.40
C GLU A 30 -3.48 2.42 -7.72
N HIS A 31 -3.26 3.70 -8.02
CA HIS A 31 -1.93 4.21 -8.32
C HIS A 31 -0.94 3.96 -7.17
N TRP A 32 -1.34 4.30 -5.94
CA TRP A 32 -0.46 4.15 -4.79
C TRP A 32 -0.29 2.70 -4.34
N ALA A 33 -1.31 1.83 -4.53
CA ALA A 33 -1.19 0.41 -4.27
C ALA A 33 -0.16 -0.25 -5.20
N GLU A 34 -0.20 0.05 -6.50
CA GLU A 34 0.82 -0.42 -7.46
C GLU A 34 2.24 0.02 -7.07
N ARG A 35 2.39 1.28 -6.63
CA ARG A 35 3.69 1.81 -6.22
C ARG A 35 4.17 1.21 -4.90
N ALA A 36 3.26 1.02 -3.94
CA ALA A 36 3.58 0.38 -2.67
C ALA A 36 4.09 -1.06 -2.90
N ALA A 37 3.41 -1.84 -3.72
CA ALA A 37 3.86 -3.19 -4.10
C ALA A 37 5.23 -3.16 -4.78
N TYR A 38 5.46 -2.23 -5.71
CA TYR A 38 6.76 -2.09 -6.37
C TYR A 38 7.89 -1.77 -5.37
N TRP A 39 7.69 -0.78 -4.48
CA TRP A 39 8.70 -0.41 -3.49
C TRP A 39 8.94 -1.50 -2.47
N SER A 40 7.89 -2.24 -2.09
CA SER A 40 7.99 -3.38 -1.20
C SER A 40 8.90 -4.46 -1.79
N ASN A 41 8.66 -4.84 -3.04
CA ASN A 41 9.50 -5.83 -3.75
C ASN A 41 10.96 -5.35 -3.90
N CYS A 42 11.17 -4.05 -4.16
CA CYS A 42 12.52 -3.49 -4.18
C CYS A 42 13.20 -3.55 -2.81
N GLY A 43 12.44 -3.35 -1.74
CA GLY A 43 12.92 -3.46 -0.36
C GLY A 43 13.34 -4.89 -0.02
N GLU A 44 12.55 -5.88 -0.40
CA GLU A 44 12.89 -7.30 -0.21
C GLU A 44 14.19 -7.68 -0.93
N LEU A 45 14.32 -7.32 -2.21
CA LEU A 45 15.53 -7.58 -2.98
C LEU A 45 16.77 -6.90 -2.37
N ALA A 46 16.62 -5.68 -1.86
CA ALA A 46 17.71 -4.99 -1.19
C ALA A 46 18.08 -5.65 0.16
N GLN A 47 17.09 -6.17 0.87
CA GLN A 47 17.30 -6.88 2.14
C GLN A 47 18.06 -8.20 1.93
N GLU A 48 17.78 -8.93 0.87
CA GLU A 48 18.50 -10.14 0.51
C GLU A 48 20.02 -9.90 0.43
N ASP A 49 20.43 -8.78 -0.16
CA ASP A 49 21.84 -8.48 -0.41
C ASP A 49 22.52 -7.76 0.76
N LEU A 50 21.78 -6.89 1.48
CA LEU A 50 22.39 -5.93 2.41
C LEU A 50 22.18 -6.29 3.88
N ASP A 51 21.15 -7.05 4.23
CA ASP A 51 20.78 -7.30 5.61
C ASP A 51 20.28 -8.74 5.84
N PRO A 52 21.16 -9.75 5.72
CA PRO A 52 20.78 -11.11 6.07
C PRO A 52 20.49 -11.23 7.57
N LEU A 53 19.50 -12.05 7.92
CA LEU A 53 18.98 -12.19 9.28
C LEU A 53 19.24 -13.60 9.83
N PRO A 54 20.52 -14.02 10.06
CA PRO A 54 20.86 -15.39 10.41
C PRO A 54 20.26 -15.82 11.76
N TYR A 55 20.19 -14.92 12.73
CA TYR A 55 19.59 -15.24 14.03
C TYR A 55 18.08 -15.52 13.92
N LEU A 56 17.36 -14.72 13.15
CA LEU A 56 15.93 -14.92 12.89
C LEU A 56 15.72 -16.19 12.06
N SER A 57 16.58 -16.46 11.13
CA SER A 57 16.54 -17.66 10.27
C SER A 57 16.66 -18.95 11.08
N ILE A 58 17.52 -18.99 12.10
CA ILE A 58 17.64 -20.15 12.99
C ILE A 58 16.36 -20.41 13.78
N LEU A 59 15.61 -19.35 14.12
CA LEU A 59 14.36 -19.43 14.87
C LEU A 59 13.13 -19.67 14.00
N THR A 60 13.30 -19.62 12.67
CA THR A 60 12.19 -19.75 11.71
C THR A 60 12.19 -21.14 11.07
N SER A 61 11.02 -21.77 11.04
CA SER A 61 10.85 -23.09 10.46
C SER A 61 11.30 -23.16 9.01
N ASP A 62 11.94 -24.25 8.65
CA ASP A 62 12.43 -24.61 7.32
C ASP A 62 13.69 -23.84 6.84
N CYS A 63 14.04 -22.70 7.46
CA CYS A 63 15.23 -21.95 7.05
C CYS A 63 16.52 -22.77 7.23
N VAL A 64 16.67 -23.47 8.36
CA VAL A 64 17.84 -24.31 8.67
C VAL A 64 17.87 -25.52 7.75
N GLU A 65 16.75 -26.23 7.58
CA GLU A 65 16.63 -27.41 6.74
C GLU A 65 16.90 -27.10 5.27
N ARG A 66 16.51 -25.92 4.82
CA ARG A 66 16.72 -25.47 3.42
C ARG A 66 18.07 -24.80 3.21
N GLY A 67 18.76 -24.44 4.30
CA GLY A 67 20.02 -23.70 4.24
C GLY A 67 19.88 -22.30 3.64
N LEU A 68 18.72 -21.68 3.83
CA LEU A 68 18.38 -20.36 3.28
C LEU A 68 18.02 -19.38 4.38
N ASP A 69 18.52 -18.15 4.28
CA ASP A 69 18.12 -17.06 5.15
C ASP A 69 16.62 -16.72 4.94
N ILE A 70 15.98 -16.22 6.00
CA ILE A 70 14.58 -15.80 5.93
C ILE A 70 14.38 -14.71 4.87
N ALA A 71 15.35 -13.79 4.70
CA ALA A 71 15.32 -12.77 3.66
C ALA A 71 15.41 -13.37 2.24
N TRP A 72 15.98 -14.57 2.10
CA TRP A 72 16.08 -15.31 0.83
C TRP A 72 14.93 -16.31 0.63
N GLY A 73 13.81 -16.13 1.33
CA GLY A 73 12.67 -17.01 1.23
C GLY A 73 12.88 -18.38 1.87
N GLY A 74 13.76 -18.48 2.88
CA GLY A 74 14.00 -19.72 3.62
C GLY A 74 12.81 -20.22 4.40
N ALA A 75 11.94 -19.35 4.87
CA ALA A 75 10.76 -19.70 5.63
C ALA A 75 9.73 -20.48 4.77
N ARG A 76 9.01 -21.41 5.42
CA ARG A 76 7.90 -22.16 4.77
C ARG A 76 6.79 -21.23 4.29
N PHE A 77 6.49 -20.22 5.09
CA PHE A 77 5.48 -19.21 4.79
C PHE A 77 6.18 -17.86 4.69
N ASN A 78 6.44 -17.44 3.47
CA ASN A 78 7.05 -16.16 3.18
C ASN A 78 5.97 -15.19 2.67
N TYR A 79 5.19 -14.62 3.60
CA TYR A 79 4.13 -13.68 3.28
C TYR A 79 4.60 -12.25 3.49
N HIS A 80 4.27 -11.41 2.55
CA HIS A 80 4.40 -9.98 2.72
C HIS A 80 3.19 -9.45 3.49
N SER A 81 3.43 -8.85 4.66
CA SER A 81 2.35 -8.28 5.48
C SER A 81 2.16 -6.81 5.13
N THR A 82 0.95 -6.45 4.74
CA THR A 82 0.57 -5.06 4.46
C THR A 82 -0.39 -4.55 5.54
N CYS A 83 0.01 -3.48 6.24
CA CYS A 83 -0.86 -2.82 7.20
C CYS A 83 -1.59 -1.66 6.55
N ALA A 84 -2.91 -1.76 6.45
CA ALA A 84 -3.75 -0.66 6.01
C ALA A 84 -4.15 0.20 7.23
N ILE A 85 -3.60 1.41 7.30
CA ILE A 85 -3.86 2.35 8.40
C ILE A 85 -4.87 3.39 7.93
N GLY A 86 -5.83 3.73 8.81
CA GLY A 86 -6.80 4.80 8.54
C GLY A 86 -8.04 4.38 7.73
N ILE A 87 -8.27 3.08 7.51
CA ILE A 87 -9.48 2.59 6.81
C ILE A 87 -10.76 3.13 7.46
N PRO A 88 -10.96 3.07 8.79
CA PRO A 88 -12.16 3.62 9.42
C PRO A 88 -12.34 5.11 9.15
N ASN A 89 -11.25 5.89 9.24
CA ASN A 89 -11.29 7.33 8.97
C ASN A 89 -11.71 7.65 7.54
N VAL A 90 -11.24 6.87 6.57
CA VAL A 90 -11.64 7.01 5.16
C VAL A 90 -13.10 6.64 4.99
N ALA A 91 -13.57 5.54 5.60
CA ALA A 91 -14.95 5.10 5.51
C ALA A 91 -15.91 6.16 6.09
N ASP A 92 -15.61 6.69 7.27
CA ASP A 92 -16.41 7.75 7.91
C ASP A 92 -16.44 9.03 7.08
N SER A 93 -15.28 9.43 6.53
CA SER A 93 -15.18 10.61 5.67
C SER A 93 -15.97 10.47 4.37
N LEU A 94 -15.96 9.29 3.76
CA LEU A 94 -16.73 9.00 2.55
C LEU A 94 -18.22 8.93 2.85
N ALA A 95 -18.63 8.36 4.00
CA ALA A 95 -20.01 8.34 4.44
C ALA A 95 -20.55 9.77 4.65
N ALA A 96 -19.83 10.61 5.39
CA ALA A 96 -20.18 12.01 5.59
C ALA A 96 -20.28 12.80 4.26
N ALA A 97 -19.38 12.51 3.31
CA ALA A 97 -19.43 13.11 1.98
C ALA A 97 -20.65 12.65 1.17
N ALA A 98 -21.04 11.37 1.28
CA ALA A 98 -22.19 10.80 0.58
C ALA A 98 -23.52 11.32 1.17
N GLU A 99 -23.59 11.51 2.48
CA GLU A 99 -24.76 12.04 3.19
C GLU A 99 -24.95 13.56 3.01
N GLY A 100 -24.00 14.23 2.37
CA GLY A 100 -24.06 15.66 2.09
C GLY A 100 -23.64 16.56 3.25
N GLU A 101 -23.02 16.01 4.29
CA GLU A 101 -22.42 16.78 5.39
C GLU A 101 -21.24 17.61 4.91
N ILE A 102 -20.51 17.09 3.92
CA ILE A 102 -19.44 17.84 3.23
C ILE A 102 -20.06 18.57 2.05
N ARG A 103 -20.07 19.90 2.11
CA ARG A 103 -20.55 20.75 1.01
C ARG A 103 -19.55 20.78 -0.12
N PHE A 104 -19.89 20.15 -1.23
CA PHE A 104 -19.16 20.34 -2.48
C PHE A 104 -19.40 21.76 -3.02
N ARG A 105 -18.35 22.35 -3.62
CA ARG A 105 -18.44 23.68 -4.23
C ARG A 105 -19.43 23.62 -5.40
N ARG A 106 -20.54 24.37 -5.29
CA ARG A 106 -21.42 24.61 -6.45
C ARG A 106 -20.72 25.61 -7.38
N THR A 107 -20.45 25.17 -8.59
CA THR A 107 -20.02 26.06 -9.69
C THR A 107 -21.18 26.89 -10.18
#